data_4dece2eec65fb682877c96a8d95fe0ac
#
_entry.id   4dece2eec65fb682877c96a8d95fe0ac
#
_cell.length_a   1.000
_cell.length_b   1.000
_cell.length_c   1.000
_cell.angle_alpha   90.00
_cell.angle_beta   90.00
_cell.angle_gamma   90.00
#
_symmetry.space_group_name_H-M   'P 1'
#
loop_
_entity.id
_entity.type
_entity.pdbx_description
1 polymer ?
#
loop_
_entity_poly.entity_id
_entity_poly.type
_entity_poly.pdbx_seq_one_letter_code
_entity_poly.pdbx_strand_id
1 'polypeptide(L)'
;LDYRGGIVYHCAMETKAKYTKKRRRAAKKAVRTALALLLAAIVTLGGIFAVNAIHKARLRAEYVPLTADEIDIARLKGEAAETDPARLSVARSALSLVGKVHYFWGGKSYSIGPDPKWGEMTEVQSGGSSTTGEMRPYGLDCSGFVAWCFLQQGLTNEELESQVGLGTWAQWENSEEISWKELRVGDIVFQNSYPTNKGNHVGVCIGFNEKGKPVFAHCALGFDNVVVPPAGDVFHYARRPGFFS
;
A
#
# COMPACT_ATOMS: atom_id res chain seq x y z
N LEU A 1 56.53 -71.04 -6.77
CA LEU A 1 55.49 -70.57 -5.84
C LEU A 1 55.49 -69.03 -5.86
N ASP A 2 54.49 -68.50 -6.52
CA ASP A 2 54.34 -67.08 -6.90
C ASP A 2 53.86 -66.24 -5.70
N TYR A 3 54.78 -65.67 -4.97
CA TYR A 3 54.51 -64.84 -3.78
C TYR A 3 54.25 -63.36 -4.12
N ARG A 4 54.35 -63.02 -5.40
CA ARG A 4 54.20 -61.59 -5.84
C ARG A 4 52.74 -61.16 -6.09
N GLY A 5 51.82 -62.05 -6.38
CA GLY A 5 50.44 -61.74 -6.68
C GLY A 5 49.62 -61.27 -5.46
N GLY A 6 49.89 -61.84 -4.27
CA GLY A 6 49.13 -61.52 -3.05
C GLY A 6 49.41 -60.13 -2.48
N ILE A 7 50.62 -59.60 -2.60
CA ILE A 7 51.00 -58.28 -2.05
C ILE A 7 50.42 -57.15 -2.88
N VAL A 8 50.33 -57.30 -4.21
CA VAL A 8 49.74 -56.27 -5.10
C VAL A 8 48.19 -56.11 -4.89
N TYR A 9 47.48 -57.23 -4.72
CA TYR A 9 46.10 -57.24 -4.42
C TYR A 9 45.75 -56.63 -3.06
N HIS A 10 46.57 -56.87 -2.04
CA HIS A 10 46.35 -56.30 -0.70
C HIS A 10 46.57 -54.80 -0.67
N CYS A 11 47.61 -54.29 -1.33
CA CYS A 11 47.92 -52.86 -1.46
C CYS A 11 46.84 -52.11 -2.27
N ALA A 12 46.27 -52.72 -3.33
CA ALA A 12 45.21 -52.16 -4.12
C ALA A 12 43.84 -52.05 -3.35
N MET A 13 43.54 -53.04 -2.50
CA MET A 13 42.39 -53.04 -1.64
C MET A 13 42.48 -52.02 -0.52
N GLU A 14 43.60 -51.83 0.12
CA GLU A 14 43.85 -50.82 1.14
C GLU A 14 43.76 -49.40 0.59
N THR A 15 44.32 -49.15 -0.60
CA THR A 15 44.20 -47.80 -1.27
C THR A 15 42.77 -47.50 -1.66
N LYS A 16 42.00 -48.46 -2.15
CA LYS A 16 40.60 -48.33 -2.48
C LYS A 16 39.73 -48.04 -1.23
N ALA A 17 40.05 -48.72 -0.12
CA ALA A 17 39.38 -48.48 1.17
C ALA A 17 39.69 -47.09 1.76
N LYS A 18 40.92 -46.63 1.70
CA LYS A 18 41.36 -45.29 2.12
C LYS A 18 40.71 -44.21 1.26
N TYR A 19 40.62 -44.40 -0.06
CA TYR A 19 39.97 -43.49 -1.00
C TYR A 19 38.45 -43.37 -0.74
N THR A 20 37.75 -44.48 -0.55
CA THR A 20 36.30 -44.48 -0.23
C THR A 20 36.03 -43.82 1.13
N LYS A 21 36.86 -44.05 2.14
CA LYS A 21 36.76 -43.40 3.46
C LYS A 21 36.99 -41.88 3.37
N LYS A 22 37.95 -41.44 2.53
CA LYS A 22 38.22 -40.01 2.26
C LYS A 22 37.03 -39.33 1.56
N ARG A 23 36.43 -39.96 0.52
CA ARG A 23 35.25 -39.48 -0.17
C ARG A 23 34.02 -39.39 0.76
N ARG A 24 33.80 -40.41 1.60
CA ARG A 24 32.69 -40.35 2.61
C ARG A 24 32.88 -39.25 3.64
N ARG A 25 34.11 -38.95 4.08
CA ARG A 25 34.42 -37.85 4.98
C ARG A 25 34.21 -36.50 4.30
N ALA A 26 34.63 -36.35 3.06
CA ALA A 26 34.42 -35.13 2.27
C ALA A 26 32.93 -34.87 2.02
N ALA A 27 32.17 -35.91 1.65
CA ALA A 27 30.72 -35.81 1.48
C ALA A 27 30.00 -35.41 2.78
N LYS A 28 30.33 -36.01 3.92
CA LYS A 28 29.79 -35.64 5.23
C LYS A 28 30.11 -34.18 5.60
N LYS A 29 31.36 -33.72 5.28
CA LYS A 29 31.76 -32.33 5.51
C LYS A 29 30.94 -31.37 4.63
N ALA A 30 30.77 -31.67 3.34
CA ALA A 30 29.98 -30.88 2.40
C ALA A 30 28.50 -30.77 2.84
N VAL A 31 27.88 -31.89 3.25
CA VAL A 31 26.50 -31.89 3.78
C VAL A 31 26.37 -31.03 5.03
N ARG A 32 27.32 -31.13 5.98
CA ARG A 32 27.32 -30.30 7.19
C ARG A 32 27.46 -28.81 6.87
N THR A 33 28.32 -28.45 5.92
CA THR A 33 28.51 -27.08 5.48
C THR A 33 27.25 -26.55 4.78
N ALA A 34 26.62 -27.33 3.90
CA ALA A 34 25.38 -26.99 3.25
C ALA A 34 24.23 -26.77 4.25
N LEU A 35 24.12 -27.65 5.27
CA LEU A 35 23.11 -27.49 6.34
C LEU A 35 23.38 -26.23 7.17
N ALA A 36 24.63 -25.92 7.50
CA ALA A 36 24.95 -24.69 8.24
C ALA A 36 24.64 -23.43 7.45
N LEU A 37 24.89 -23.42 6.13
CA LEU A 37 24.55 -22.32 5.24
C LEU A 37 23.01 -22.15 5.10
N LEU A 38 22.28 -23.26 5.01
CA LEU A 38 20.81 -23.23 4.96
C LEU A 38 20.23 -22.68 6.26
N LEU A 39 20.72 -23.10 7.41
CA LEU A 39 20.30 -22.57 8.71
C LEU A 39 20.64 -21.09 8.84
N ALA A 40 21.80 -20.64 8.41
CA ALA A 40 22.16 -19.22 8.40
C ALA A 40 21.23 -18.41 7.50
N ALA A 41 20.86 -18.92 6.32
CA ALA A 41 19.90 -18.28 5.42
C ALA A 41 18.48 -18.18 6.05
N ILE A 42 18.02 -19.23 6.72
CA ILE A 42 16.71 -19.23 7.42
C ILE A 42 16.73 -18.20 8.55
N VAL A 43 17.78 -18.12 9.35
CA VAL A 43 17.90 -17.15 10.46
C VAL A 43 17.95 -15.72 9.93
N THR A 44 18.68 -15.46 8.84
CA THR A 44 18.74 -14.12 8.24
C THR A 44 17.42 -13.71 7.62
N LEU A 45 16.73 -14.58 6.89
CA LEU A 45 15.39 -14.32 6.34
C LEU A 45 14.36 -14.09 7.45
N GLY A 46 14.37 -14.93 8.50
CA GLY A 46 13.51 -14.76 9.67
C GLY A 46 13.77 -13.44 10.39
N GLY A 47 15.02 -13.02 10.52
CA GLY A 47 15.41 -11.73 11.08
C GLY A 47 14.90 -10.55 10.25
N ILE A 48 15.01 -10.62 8.92
CA ILE A 48 14.48 -9.58 8.01
C ILE A 48 12.95 -9.49 8.12
N PHE A 49 12.25 -10.64 8.17
CA PHE A 49 10.80 -10.67 8.37
C PHE A 49 10.38 -10.06 9.71
N ALA A 50 11.08 -10.39 10.79
CA ALA A 50 10.80 -9.84 12.12
C ALA A 50 11.03 -8.32 12.19
N VAL A 51 12.14 -7.83 11.62
CA VAL A 51 12.44 -6.38 11.54
C VAL A 51 11.37 -5.65 10.72
N ASN A 52 10.95 -6.20 9.58
CA ASN A 52 9.89 -5.60 8.76
C ASN A 52 8.53 -5.62 9.49
N ALA A 53 8.21 -6.68 10.25
CA ALA A 53 6.98 -6.76 11.03
C ALA A 53 6.98 -5.73 12.17
N ILE A 54 8.11 -5.57 12.88
CA ILE A 54 8.29 -4.57 13.93
C ILE A 54 8.22 -3.15 13.34
N HIS A 55 8.84 -2.93 12.19
CA HIS A 55 8.79 -1.63 11.50
C HIS A 55 7.36 -1.29 11.07
N LYS A 56 6.62 -2.23 10.47
CA LYS A 56 5.20 -2.05 10.15
C LYS A 56 4.33 -1.82 11.40
N ALA A 57 4.60 -2.53 12.49
CA ALA A 57 3.89 -2.32 13.75
C ALA A 57 4.17 -0.94 14.35
N ARG A 58 5.42 -0.47 14.29
CA ARG A 58 5.79 0.90 14.70
C ARG A 58 5.12 1.95 13.84
N LEU A 59 5.16 1.83 12.51
CA LEU A 59 4.47 2.74 11.60
C LEU A 59 2.97 2.79 11.89
N ARG A 60 2.33 1.64 12.20
CA ARG A 60 0.92 1.61 12.61
C ARG A 60 0.68 2.26 13.97
N ALA A 61 1.61 2.17 14.90
CA ALA A 61 1.49 2.80 16.22
C ALA A 61 1.73 4.32 16.17
N GLU A 62 2.56 4.79 15.24
CA GLU A 62 2.82 6.22 15.00
C GLU A 62 1.70 6.88 14.18
N TYR A 63 0.94 6.11 13.38
CA TYR A 63 -0.21 6.59 12.60
C TYR A 63 -1.52 6.36 13.37
N VAL A 64 -1.71 7.09 14.45
CA VAL A 64 -3.03 7.18 15.07
C VAL A 64 -3.88 8.14 14.24
N PRO A 65 -5.05 7.74 13.72
CA PRO A 65 -5.97 8.65 13.05
C PRO A 65 -6.32 9.82 13.97
N LEU A 66 -6.58 11.00 13.38
CA LEU A 66 -7.06 12.14 14.14
C LEU A 66 -8.35 11.78 14.88
N THR A 67 -8.51 12.35 16.06
CA THR A 67 -9.77 12.27 16.82
C THR A 67 -10.90 13.01 16.10
N ALA A 68 -12.14 12.73 16.45
CA ALA A 68 -13.29 13.43 15.89
C ALA A 68 -13.18 14.96 16.05
N ASP A 69 -12.71 15.42 17.22
CA ASP A 69 -12.55 16.86 17.50
C ASP A 69 -11.46 17.48 16.60
N GLU A 70 -10.34 16.81 16.40
CA GLU A 70 -9.27 17.28 15.49
C GLU A 70 -9.74 17.32 14.03
N ILE A 71 -10.55 16.35 13.62
CA ILE A 71 -11.15 16.31 12.28
C ILE A 71 -12.16 17.46 12.13
N ASP A 72 -12.98 17.72 13.15
CA ASP A 72 -13.93 18.83 13.14
C ASP A 72 -13.23 20.19 13.10
N ILE A 73 -12.14 20.38 13.84
CA ILE A 73 -11.30 21.58 13.76
C ILE A 73 -10.76 21.74 12.33
N ALA A 74 -10.25 20.69 11.71
CA ALA A 74 -9.73 20.76 10.35
C ALA A 74 -10.83 21.11 9.33
N ARG A 75 -12.01 20.50 9.46
CA ARG A 75 -13.18 20.81 8.65
C ARG A 75 -13.62 22.29 8.79
N LEU A 76 -13.79 22.77 10.03
CA LEU A 76 -14.21 24.15 10.29
C LEU A 76 -13.23 25.18 9.74
N LYS A 77 -11.92 24.92 9.87
CA LYS A 77 -10.90 25.79 9.28
C LYS A 77 -10.90 25.72 7.75
N GLY A 78 -11.17 24.55 7.17
CA GLY A 78 -11.38 24.39 5.74
C GLY A 78 -12.58 25.20 5.25
N GLU A 79 -13.70 25.10 5.93
CA GLU A 79 -14.95 25.86 5.61
C GLU A 79 -14.75 27.37 5.77
N ALA A 80 -13.93 27.82 6.71
CA ALA A 80 -13.60 29.24 6.88
C ALA A 80 -12.64 29.78 5.80
N ALA A 81 -11.80 28.90 5.23
CA ALA A 81 -10.80 29.28 4.22
C ALA A 81 -11.30 29.10 2.78
N GLU A 82 -12.39 28.36 2.57
CA GLU A 82 -12.91 27.98 1.26
C GLU A 82 -14.33 28.49 1.08
N THR A 83 -14.60 29.16 -0.03
CA THR A 83 -15.92 29.72 -0.36
C THR A 83 -16.62 28.98 -1.49
N ASP A 84 -15.90 28.13 -2.23
CA ASP A 84 -16.47 27.32 -3.31
C ASP A 84 -17.29 26.15 -2.73
N PRO A 85 -18.62 26.13 -2.96
CA PRO A 85 -19.47 25.10 -2.39
C PRO A 85 -19.17 23.69 -2.95
N ALA A 86 -18.66 23.59 -4.20
CA ALA A 86 -18.32 22.31 -4.80
C ALA A 86 -17.10 21.70 -4.08
N ARG A 87 -16.08 22.49 -3.77
CA ARG A 87 -14.89 22.07 -3.02
C ARG A 87 -15.25 21.59 -1.62
N LEU A 88 -16.08 22.35 -0.92
CA LEU A 88 -16.58 21.99 0.40
C LEU A 88 -17.45 20.72 0.36
N SER A 89 -18.21 20.52 -0.72
CA SER A 89 -19.03 19.32 -0.90
C SER A 89 -18.18 18.07 -1.12
N VAL A 90 -17.10 18.15 -1.90
CA VAL A 90 -16.14 17.05 -2.07
C VAL A 90 -15.50 16.67 -0.73
N ALA A 91 -15.07 17.65 0.06
CA ALA A 91 -14.48 17.38 1.39
C ALA A 91 -15.52 16.75 2.35
N ARG A 92 -16.77 17.21 2.34
CA ARG A 92 -17.86 16.60 3.13
C ARG A 92 -18.13 15.15 2.71
N SER A 93 -18.12 14.87 1.41
CA SER A 93 -18.25 13.51 0.89
C SER A 93 -17.11 12.62 1.41
N ALA A 94 -15.88 13.11 1.38
CA ALA A 94 -14.72 12.40 1.92
C ALA A 94 -14.86 12.09 3.41
N LEU A 95 -15.25 13.07 4.21
CA LEU A 95 -15.45 12.93 5.66
C LEU A 95 -16.60 11.98 6.00
N SER A 96 -17.65 11.92 5.17
CA SER A 96 -18.80 11.04 5.40
C SER A 96 -18.45 9.55 5.42
N LEU A 97 -17.33 9.16 4.81
CA LEU A 97 -16.85 7.77 4.72
C LEU A 97 -15.81 7.37 5.78
N VAL A 98 -15.33 8.31 6.59
CA VAL A 98 -14.33 8.03 7.62
C VAL A 98 -14.87 6.99 8.60
N GLY A 99 -14.11 5.88 8.75
CA GLY A 99 -14.48 4.78 9.63
C GLY A 99 -15.59 3.86 9.12
N LYS A 100 -16.09 4.04 7.87
CA LYS A 100 -17.30 3.36 7.39
C LYS A 100 -17.12 2.45 6.18
N VAL A 101 -16.00 2.53 5.48
CA VAL A 101 -15.80 1.79 4.22
C VAL A 101 -14.49 1.06 4.25
N HIS A 102 -14.53 -0.26 4.07
CA HIS A 102 -13.34 -1.10 4.00
C HIS A 102 -12.45 -0.76 2.81
N TYR A 103 -11.15 -1.02 2.96
CA TYR A 103 -10.24 -0.98 1.83
C TYR A 103 -10.37 -2.25 0.99
N PHE A 104 -10.69 -2.08 -0.29
CA PHE A 104 -10.77 -3.16 -1.25
C PHE A 104 -9.95 -2.82 -2.50
N TRP A 105 -8.90 -3.58 -2.78
CA TRP A 105 -8.03 -3.33 -3.92
C TRP A 105 -8.77 -3.45 -5.26
N GLY A 106 -8.74 -2.38 -6.06
CA GLY A 106 -9.54 -2.23 -7.28
C GLY A 106 -10.99 -1.84 -7.03
N GLY A 107 -11.38 -1.61 -5.77
CA GLY A 107 -12.74 -1.23 -5.40
C GLY A 107 -13.13 0.14 -5.91
N LYS A 108 -14.28 0.19 -6.58
CA LYS A 108 -14.91 1.38 -7.15
C LYS A 108 -16.41 1.36 -6.84
N SER A 109 -17.02 2.53 -6.80
CA SER A 109 -18.46 2.66 -6.70
C SER A 109 -18.96 3.77 -7.61
N TYR A 110 -20.07 3.49 -8.27
CA TYR A 110 -20.80 4.43 -9.11
C TYR A 110 -22.15 4.84 -8.49
N SER A 111 -22.31 4.56 -7.20
CA SER A 111 -23.53 4.90 -6.47
C SER A 111 -23.49 6.32 -5.94
N ILE A 112 -24.56 7.07 -6.12
CA ILE A 112 -24.82 8.28 -5.35
C ILE A 112 -25.25 7.84 -3.94
N GLY A 113 -24.56 8.35 -2.93
CA GLY A 113 -24.68 7.85 -1.56
C GLY A 113 -23.95 6.52 -1.33
N PRO A 114 -24.18 5.87 -0.18
CA PRO A 114 -23.54 4.60 0.18
C PRO A 114 -23.88 3.51 -0.84
N ASP A 115 -22.83 2.77 -1.27
CA ASP A 115 -23.03 1.62 -2.16
C ASP A 115 -23.56 0.43 -1.34
N PRO A 116 -24.69 -0.18 -1.75
CA PRO A 116 -25.28 -1.32 -1.04
C PRO A 116 -24.37 -2.55 -0.99
N LYS A 117 -23.36 -2.65 -1.87
CA LYS A 117 -22.39 -3.75 -1.90
C LYS A 117 -21.29 -3.62 -0.85
N TRP A 118 -21.11 -2.45 -0.26
CA TRP A 118 -20.06 -2.28 0.75
C TRP A 118 -20.27 -3.22 1.94
N GLY A 119 -19.21 -3.94 2.29
CA GLY A 119 -19.22 -4.96 3.34
C GLY A 119 -19.55 -6.38 2.85
N GLU A 120 -20.02 -6.58 1.61
CA GLU A 120 -20.22 -7.90 1.05
C GLU A 120 -18.88 -8.62 0.84
N MET A 121 -18.77 -9.86 1.31
CA MET A 121 -17.56 -10.66 1.13
C MET A 121 -17.35 -10.97 -0.36
N THR A 122 -16.30 -10.39 -0.93
CA THR A 122 -16.00 -10.42 -2.36
C THR A 122 -14.54 -10.81 -2.57
N GLU A 123 -14.24 -11.60 -3.60
CA GLU A 123 -12.88 -11.94 -3.98
C GLU A 123 -12.19 -10.72 -4.64
N VAL A 124 -10.98 -10.40 -4.20
CA VAL A 124 -10.15 -9.37 -4.81
C VAL A 124 -9.57 -9.89 -6.13
N GLN A 125 -10.18 -9.53 -7.25
CA GLN A 125 -9.78 -9.99 -8.58
C GLN A 125 -8.68 -9.14 -9.21
N SER A 126 -8.54 -7.87 -8.80
CA SER A 126 -7.52 -6.96 -9.35
C SER A 126 -6.11 -7.43 -8.99
N GLY A 127 -5.25 -7.56 -9.99
CA GLY A 127 -3.85 -7.95 -9.80
C GLY A 127 -3.00 -6.86 -9.14
N GLY A 128 -1.80 -7.24 -8.64
CA GLY A 128 -0.79 -6.29 -8.17
C GLY A 128 -0.89 -5.89 -6.69
N SER A 129 -1.75 -6.54 -5.90
CA SER A 129 -1.82 -6.36 -4.45
C SER A 129 -1.46 -7.64 -3.70
N SER A 130 -1.01 -7.49 -2.46
CA SER A 130 -0.86 -8.62 -1.52
C SER A 130 -2.20 -9.27 -1.15
N THR A 131 -3.33 -8.60 -1.43
CA THR A 131 -4.69 -9.09 -1.15
C THR A 131 -5.36 -9.73 -2.36
N THR A 132 -4.72 -9.75 -3.53
CA THR A 132 -5.28 -10.40 -4.73
C THR A 132 -5.58 -11.88 -4.47
N GLY A 133 -6.79 -12.32 -4.79
CA GLY A 133 -7.30 -13.67 -4.51
C GLY A 133 -7.86 -13.88 -3.11
N GLU A 134 -7.82 -12.88 -2.22
CA GLU A 134 -8.43 -12.96 -0.89
C GLU A 134 -9.92 -12.60 -0.94
N MET A 135 -10.73 -13.28 -0.12
CA MET A 135 -12.10 -12.87 0.18
C MET A 135 -12.05 -11.75 1.22
N ARG A 136 -12.56 -10.57 0.86
CA ARG A 136 -12.57 -9.39 1.73
C ARG A 136 -13.92 -8.66 1.67
N PRO A 137 -14.29 -7.91 2.72
CA PRO A 137 -15.44 -7.01 2.63
C PRO A 137 -15.24 -6.01 1.48
N TYR A 138 -16.20 -5.92 0.56
CA TYR A 138 -16.13 -5.00 -0.56
C TYR A 138 -16.14 -3.55 -0.07
N GLY A 139 -15.39 -2.71 -0.76
CA GLY A 139 -15.24 -1.30 -0.41
C GLY A 139 -14.54 -0.55 -1.52
N LEU A 140 -13.68 0.41 -1.16
CA LEU A 140 -12.98 1.28 -2.09
C LEU A 140 -11.47 1.12 -1.95
N ASP A 141 -10.72 1.26 -3.05
CA ASP A 141 -9.30 1.59 -2.96
C ASP A 141 -9.08 3.11 -2.81
N CYS A 142 -7.83 3.57 -2.73
CA CYS A 142 -7.54 4.99 -2.57
C CYS A 142 -8.08 5.85 -3.70
N SER A 143 -7.96 5.40 -4.95
CA SER A 143 -8.45 6.12 -6.12
C SER A 143 -9.96 6.00 -6.30
N GLY A 144 -10.54 4.87 -5.91
CA GLY A 144 -12.00 4.68 -5.87
C GLY A 144 -12.67 5.60 -4.84
N PHE A 145 -12.03 5.79 -3.69
CA PHE A 145 -12.47 6.75 -2.69
C PHE A 145 -12.50 8.19 -3.25
N VAL A 146 -11.41 8.63 -3.90
CA VAL A 146 -11.37 9.96 -4.54
C VAL A 146 -12.46 10.08 -5.60
N ALA A 147 -12.55 9.13 -6.51
CA ALA A 147 -13.57 9.14 -7.57
C ALA A 147 -15.00 9.23 -7.00
N TRP A 148 -15.29 8.46 -5.95
CA TRP A 148 -16.60 8.49 -5.30
C TRP A 148 -16.90 9.87 -4.69
N CYS A 149 -15.93 10.54 -4.07
CA CYS A 149 -16.13 11.89 -3.52
C CYS A 149 -16.56 12.90 -4.58
N PHE A 150 -16.00 12.81 -5.78
CA PHE A 150 -16.38 13.67 -6.90
C PHE A 150 -17.71 13.24 -7.56
N LEU A 151 -17.97 11.95 -7.64
CA LEU A 151 -19.26 11.44 -8.15
C LEU A 151 -20.45 12.00 -7.36
N GLN A 152 -20.29 12.24 -6.04
CA GLN A 152 -21.35 12.84 -5.21
C GLN A 152 -21.69 14.27 -5.61
N GLN A 153 -20.96 14.89 -6.54
CA GLN A 153 -21.27 16.22 -7.07
C GLN A 153 -22.25 16.16 -8.26
N GLY A 154 -22.76 14.98 -8.59
CA GLY A 154 -23.74 14.78 -9.65
C GLY A 154 -23.13 14.59 -11.04
N LEU A 155 -21.83 14.26 -11.11
CA LEU A 155 -21.18 13.93 -12.37
C LEU A 155 -21.76 12.66 -12.99
N THR A 156 -21.89 12.63 -14.29
CA THR A 156 -22.03 11.38 -15.06
C THR A 156 -20.75 10.57 -14.99
N ASN A 157 -20.80 9.29 -15.38
CA ASN A 157 -19.57 8.44 -15.40
C ASN A 157 -18.54 8.99 -16.39
N GLU A 158 -18.95 9.49 -17.55
CA GLU A 158 -18.09 10.09 -18.56
C GLU A 158 -17.41 11.37 -18.05
N GLU A 159 -18.16 12.21 -17.34
CA GLU A 159 -17.61 13.42 -16.72
C GLU A 159 -16.64 13.08 -15.58
N LEU A 160 -16.96 12.08 -14.76
CA LEU A 160 -16.06 11.60 -13.70
C LEU A 160 -14.74 11.06 -14.30
N GLU A 161 -14.82 10.25 -15.35
CA GLU A 161 -13.63 9.71 -16.01
C GLU A 161 -12.77 10.80 -16.67
N SER A 162 -13.38 11.77 -17.30
CA SER A 162 -12.67 12.84 -18.02
C SER A 162 -12.13 13.95 -17.12
N GLN A 163 -12.84 14.31 -16.06
CA GLN A 163 -12.48 15.44 -15.20
C GLN A 163 -11.70 15.02 -13.95
N VAL A 164 -11.79 13.75 -13.52
CA VAL A 164 -11.17 13.22 -12.33
C VAL A 164 -10.33 11.98 -12.63
N GLY A 165 -10.96 10.92 -13.19
CA GLY A 165 -10.34 9.63 -13.46
C GLY A 165 -10.64 8.56 -12.41
N LEU A 166 -10.55 7.28 -12.82
CA LEU A 166 -10.93 6.12 -12.00
C LEU A 166 -9.75 5.36 -11.37
N GLY A 167 -8.53 5.74 -11.65
CA GLY A 167 -7.30 5.17 -11.09
C GLY A 167 -6.29 6.26 -10.78
N THR A 168 -5.29 5.98 -9.96
CA THR A 168 -4.28 7.00 -9.58
C THR A 168 -3.55 7.58 -10.80
N TRP A 169 -3.34 6.79 -11.85
CA TRP A 169 -2.78 7.29 -13.11
C TRP A 169 -3.72 8.29 -13.79
N ALA A 170 -4.98 7.90 -14.02
CA ALA A 170 -5.96 8.78 -14.66
C ALA A 170 -6.22 10.05 -13.83
N GLN A 171 -6.25 9.94 -12.50
CA GLN A 171 -6.39 11.08 -11.61
C GLN A 171 -5.19 12.03 -11.67
N TRP A 172 -4.00 11.51 -11.89
CA TRP A 172 -2.82 12.33 -12.12
C TRP A 172 -2.90 13.06 -13.47
N GLU A 173 -3.23 12.35 -14.56
CA GLU A 173 -3.34 12.94 -15.91
C GLU A 173 -4.46 14.00 -16.01
N ASN A 174 -5.59 13.77 -15.32
CA ASN A 174 -6.75 14.66 -15.32
C ASN A 174 -6.67 15.75 -14.24
N SER A 175 -5.48 16.06 -13.76
CA SER A 175 -5.27 17.11 -12.75
C SER A 175 -4.03 17.92 -13.06
N GLU A 176 -4.04 19.20 -12.67
CA GLU A 176 -2.91 20.11 -12.81
C GLU A 176 -2.03 20.08 -11.56
N GLU A 177 -0.72 20.17 -11.73
CA GLU A 177 0.20 20.34 -10.62
C GLU A 177 0.04 21.73 -10.01
N ILE A 178 -0.08 21.78 -8.69
CA ILE A 178 -0.15 23.02 -7.92
C ILE A 178 0.90 23.04 -6.83
N SER A 179 1.33 24.23 -6.43
CA SER A 179 2.19 24.36 -5.26
C SER A 179 1.41 24.08 -3.96
N TRP A 180 2.12 23.69 -2.90
CA TRP A 180 1.51 23.50 -1.57
C TRP A 180 0.86 24.77 -1.00
N LYS A 181 1.25 25.96 -1.49
CA LYS A 181 0.66 27.23 -1.09
C LYS A 181 -0.68 27.50 -1.76
N GLU A 182 -0.92 26.89 -2.91
CA GLU A 182 -2.14 27.01 -3.70
C GLU A 182 -3.14 25.91 -3.37
N LEU A 183 -2.74 24.96 -2.49
CA LEU A 183 -3.61 23.84 -2.10
C LEU A 183 -4.87 24.37 -1.42
N ARG A 184 -6.00 23.91 -1.91
CA ARG A 184 -7.34 24.24 -1.40
C ARG A 184 -8.09 22.98 -0.97
N VAL A 185 -9.13 23.14 -0.21
CA VAL A 185 -10.09 22.08 0.12
C VAL A 185 -10.60 21.44 -1.18
N GLY A 186 -10.69 20.13 -1.22
CA GLY A 186 -11.11 19.36 -2.42
C GLY A 186 -9.99 19.02 -3.40
N ASP A 187 -8.83 19.71 -3.36
CA ASP A 187 -7.67 19.30 -4.16
C ASP A 187 -7.19 17.91 -3.73
N ILE A 188 -6.53 17.18 -4.64
CA ILE A 188 -6.04 15.83 -4.39
C ILE A 188 -4.53 15.82 -4.23
N VAL A 189 -4.04 14.83 -3.48
CA VAL A 189 -2.62 14.70 -3.18
C VAL A 189 -2.13 13.29 -3.45
N PHE A 190 -0.89 13.17 -3.94
CA PHE A 190 -0.28 11.90 -4.32
C PHE A 190 0.99 11.63 -3.55
N GLN A 191 1.25 10.35 -3.31
CA GLN A 191 2.49 9.88 -2.69
C GLN A 191 3.69 9.94 -3.65
N ASN A 192 3.50 9.56 -4.91
CA ASN A 192 4.55 9.50 -5.93
C ASN A 192 4.15 10.31 -7.17
N SER A 193 5.15 10.86 -7.90
CA SER A 193 4.94 11.42 -9.23
C SER A 193 4.76 10.31 -10.28
N TYR A 194 4.20 10.68 -11.42
CA TYR A 194 4.21 9.83 -12.61
C TYR A 194 5.22 10.38 -13.64
N PRO A 195 5.84 9.50 -14.46
CA PRO A 195 5.69 8.04 -14.45
C PRO A 195 6.35 7.40 -13.22
N THR A 196 5.74 6.32 -12.71
CA THR A 196 6.30 5.55 -11.60
C THR A 196 6.15 4.05 -11.86
N ASN A 197 7.13 3.27 -11.44
CA ASN A 197 7.09 1.80 -11.41
C ASN A 197 6.63 1.25 -10.06
N LYS A 198 6.28 2.14 -9.12
CA LYS A 198 5.73 1.80 -7.80
C LYS A 198 4.23 2.05 -7.80
N GLY A 199 3.52 1.33 -6.94
CA GLY A 199 2.14 1.70 -6.64
C GLY A 199 2.06 3.14 -6.16
N ASN A 200 0.96 3.84 -6.48
CA ASN A 200 0.73 5.19 -6.01
C ASN A 200 -0.41 5.22 -5.00
N HIS A 201 -0.47 6.28 -4.23
CA HIS A 201 -1.51 6.53 -3.24
C HIS A 201 -2.04 7.95 -3.40
N VAL A 202 -3.33 8.14 -3.17
CA VAL A 202 -4.03 9.41 -3.37
C VAL A 202 -4.97 9.69 -2.20
N GLY A 203 -5.13 10.96 -1.87
CA GLY A 203 -6.06 11.46 -0.86
C GLY A 203 -6.68 12.78 -1.26
N VAL A 204 -7.65 13.25 -0.49
CA VAL A 204 -8.40 14.50 -0.67
C VAL A 204 -8.07 15.46 0.47
N CYS A 205 -7.79 16.72 0.16
CA CYS A 205 -7.65 17.79 1.15
C CYS A 205 -9.02 18.12 1.75
N ILE A 206 -9.18 17.94 3.08
CA ILE A 206 -10.45 18.19 3.77
C ILE A 206 -10.46 19.48 4.60
N GLY A 207 -9.31 20.12 4.73
CA GLY A 207 -9.15 21.33 5.53
C GLY A 207 -7.75 21.52 6.07
N PHE A 208 -7.63 22.26 7.16
CA PHE A 208 -6.34 22.64 7.76
C PHE A 208 -6.39 22.48 9.28
N ASN A 209 -5.31 22.01 9.88
CA ASN A 209 -5.20 21.93 11.34
C ASN A 209 -5.00 23.29 12.01
N GLU A 210 -4.88 23.33 13.34
CA GLU A 210 -4.68 24.55 14.11
C GLU A 210 -3.43 25.36 13.68
N LYS A 211 -2.41 24.67 13.15
CA LYS A 211 -1.15 25.28 12.68
C LYS A 211 -1.21 25.68 11.19
N GLY A 212 -2.38 25.59 10.56
CA GLY A 212 -2.56 25.89 9.13
C GLY A 212 -1.98 24.82 8.19
N LYS A 213 -1.59 23.64 8.69
CA LYS A 213 -1.13 22.54 7.84
C LYS A 213 -2.32 21.80 7.24
N PRO A 214 -2.25 21.40 5.96
CA PRO A 214 -3.33 20.69 5.31
C PRO A 214 -3.57 19.32 5.96
N VAL A 215 -4.83 18.89 5.97
CA VAL A 215 -5.29 17.62 6.49
C VAL A 215 -5.98 16.86 5.37
N PHE A 216 -5.72 15.56 5.27
CA PHE A 216 -6.15 14.71 4.16
C PHE A 216 -6.96 13.52 4.65
N ALA A 217 -8.04 13.20 3.93
CA ALA A 217 -8.74 11.93 4.04
C ALA A 217 -8.28 11.00 2.91
N HIS A 218 -8.11 9.71 3.21
CA HIS A 218 -7.76 8.71 2.20
C HIS A 218 -8.22 7.31 2.63
N CYS A 219 -8.48 6.43 1.66
CA CYS A 219 -8.77 5.03 1.91
C CYS A 219 -7.48 4.23 1.87
N ALA A 220 -7.10 3.57 2.97
CA ALA A 220 -5.78 2.98 3.14
C ALA A 220 -5.83 1.52 3.57
N LEU A 221 -5.12 0.65 2.83
CA LEU A 221 -5.01 -0.79 3.13
C LEU A 221 -4.51 -1.06 4.56
N GLY A 222 -3.55 -0.26 5.04
CA GLY A 222 -2.97 -0.44 6.38
C GLY A 222 -3.96 -0.25 7.53
N PHE A 223 -5.02 0.52 7.31
CA PHE A 223 -6.10 0.78 8.27
C PHE A 223 -7.38 0.01 7.94
N ASP A 224 -7.44 -0.62 6.76
CA ASP A 224 -8.64 -1.24 6.22
C ASP A 224 -9.86 -0.32 6.25
N ASN A 225 -9.65 0.97 6.01
CA ASN A 225 -10.71 1.98 6.11
C ASN A 225 -10.34 3.31 5.45
N VAL A 226 -11.34 4.20 5.35
CA VAL A 226 -11.13 5.63 5.13
C VAL A 226 -10.71 6.25 6.45
N VAL A 227 -9.59 6.95 6.45
CA VAL A 227 -8.97 7.55 7.63
C VAL A 227 -8.52 8.97 7.36
N VAL A 228 -8.38 9.73 8.45
CA VAL A 228 -7.76 11.06 8.47
C VAL A 228 -6.56 10.98 9.43
N PRO A 229 -5.36 10.66 8.93
CA PRO A 229 -4.17 10.61 9.77
C PRO A 229 -3.69 12.03 10.13
N PRO A 230 -2.87 12.18 11.18
CA PRO A 230 -2.15 13.41 11.42
C PRO A 230 -1.42 13.87 10.16
N ALA A 231 -1.33 15.18 9.93
CA ALA A 231 -0.58 15.75 8.82
C ALA A 231 0.85 15.17 8.81
N GLY A 232 1.12 14.29 7.89
CA GLY A 232 2.37 13.52 7.81
C GLY A 232 2.89 13.42 6.39
N ASP A 233 4.10 12.95 6.25
CA ASP A 233 4.92 12.97 5.04
C ASP A 233 4.56 11.91 3.98
N VAL A 234 3.31 11.45 3.95
CA VAL A 234 2.87 10.41 2.98
C VAL A 234 2.68 11.01 1.60
N PHE A 235 2.16 12.23 1.52
CA PHE A 235 1.84 12.90 0.26
C PHE A 235 2.89 13.94 -0.08
N HIS A 236 3.41 13.88 -1.31
CA HIS A 236 4.51 14.74 -1.77
C HIS A 236 4.12 15.64 -2.94
N TYR A 237 2.98 15.39 -3.59
CA TYR A 237 2.51 16.10 -4.77
C TYR A 237 1.07 16.56 -4.56
N ALA A 238 0.81 17.85 -4.77
CA ALA A 238 -0.51 18.46 -4.72
C ALA A 238 -1.00 18.71 -6.14
N ARG A 239 -2.25 18.34 -6.43
CA ARG A 239 -2.83 18.48 -7.76
C ARG A 239 -4.28 18.91 -7.70
N ARG A 240 -4.70 19.69 -8.67
CA ARG A 240 -6.08 20.17 -8.84
C ARG A 240 -6.77 19.38 -9.93
N PRO A 241 -7.84 18.62 -9.63
CA PRO A 241 -8.64 17.93 -10.63
C PRO A 241 -9.27 18.89 -11.64
N GLY A 242 -9.43 18.45 -12.90
CA GLY A 242 -10.08 19.21 -13.95
C GLY A 242 -11.52 19.62 -13.62
N PHE A 243 -12.16 18.92 -12.69
CA PHE A 243 -13.46 19.32 -12.12
C PHE A 243 -13.47 20.73 -11.52
N PHE A 244 -12.33 21.25 -11.06
CA PHE A 244 -12.19 22.59 -10.48
C PHE A 244 -11.52 23.62 -11.42
N SER A 245 -11.34 23.29 -12.68
CA SER A 245 -10.67 24.12 -13.68
C SER A 245 -11.66 24.99 -14.42
#